data_1827fc11fb474535ab9cf305bf346134
#
_entry.id   1827fc11fb474535ab9cf305bf346134
#
_cell.length_a   1.000
_cell.length_b   1.000
_cell.length_c   1.000
_cell.angle_alpha   90.00
_cell.angle_beta   90.00
_cell.angle_gamma   90.00
#
_symmetry.space_group_name_H-M   'P 1'
#
loop_
_entity.id
_entity.type
_entity.pdbx_description
1 polymer ?
#
loop_
_entity_poly.entity_id
_entity_poly.type
_entity_poly.pdbx_seq_one_letter_code
_entity_poly.pdbx_strand_id
1 'polypeptide(L)'
;MFKKLSVLIPVYNEKHTIEKCLNSVINANIGDLELEVIISDNNSNDGTKEILSKINNEKVKILYRTDNKGKGANIKNALKNAEGDLILFQDADLEYSPEDYLSLLEPFYKFNADVVFGSRLTRAKATAIVGFPNYIGNLILTFVANFLFNKIFTDIATGYKVFKKEIIKNMEITSNGFEIEPEITAKISKNKKIRIFEVPIAINSRSYSEGKKVRWWHFFTYLYHFIKWKLIN
;
A
#
# COMPACT_ATOMS: atom_id res chain seq x y z
N MET A 1 20.84 10.67 -4.54
CA MET A 1 20.49 9.48 -5.35
C MET A 1 19.94 8.44 -4.38
N PHE A 2 18.80 7.83 -4.68
CA PHE A 2 18.23 6.76 -3.84
C PHE A 2 19.08 5.49 -3.97
N LYS A 3 19.29 4.78 -2.86
CA LYS A 3 20.14 3.59 -2.80
C LYS A 3 19.37 2.34 -2.43
N LYS A 4 18.31 2.46 -1.60
CA LYS A 4 17.59 1.31 -1.04
C LYS A 4 16.08 1.51 -1.11
N LEU A 5 15.35 0.45 -1.49
CA LEU A 5 13.90 0.34 -1.44
C LEU A 5 13.50 -0.59 -0.30
N SER A 6 12.69 -0.11 0.65
CA SER A 6 12.01 -0.96 1.63
C SER A 6 10.59 -1.27 1.15
N VAL A 7 10.31 -2.56 0.96
CA VAL A 7 8.97 -3.08 0.65
C VAL A 7 8.32 -3.57 1.93
N LEU A 8 7.22 -2.93 2.36
CA LEU A 8 6.50 -3.28 3.57
C LEU A 8 5.31 -4.18 3.23
N ILE A 9 5.30 -5.39 3.79
CA ILE A 9 4.26 -6.40 3.54
C ILE A 9 3.49 -6.65 4.85
N PRO A 10 2.30 -6.02 5.04
CA PRO A 10 1.41 -6.34 6.14
C PRO A 10 0.72 -7.67 5.86
N VAL A 11 0.84 -8.62 6.79
CA VAL A 11 0.32 -9.98 6.64
C VAL A 11 -0.69 -10.31 7.74
N TYR A 12 -1.81 -10.93 7.38
CA TYR A 12 -2.75 -11.58 8.29
C TYR A 12 -3.51 -12.68 7.58
N ASN A 13 -3.29 -13.94 7.95
CA ASN A 13 -3.95 -15.11 7.37
C ASN A 13 -3.82 -15.15 5.84
N GLU A 14 -2.60 -15.30 5.35
CA GLU A 14 -2.25 -15.33 3.92
C GLU A 14 -1.41 -16.57 3.56
N LYS A 15 -1.69 -17.73 4.20
CA LYS A 15 -0.91 -18.97 4.01
C LYS A 15 -0.82 -19.44 2.54
N HIS A 16 -1.82 -19.11 1.72
CA HIS A 16 -1.89 -19.53 0.33
C HIS A 16 -1.20 -18.57 -0.65
N THR A 17 -0.86 -17.36 -0.21
CA THR A 17 -0.38 -16.27 -1.07
C THR A 17 0.99 -15.75 -0.68
N ILE A 18 1.34 -15.79 0.60
CA ILE A 18 2.53 -15.09 1.13
C ILE A 18 3.85 -15.57 0.49
N GLU A 19 4.02 -16.86 0.29
CA GLU A 19 5.25 -17.40 -0.31
C GLU A 19 5.41 -16.94 -1.76
N LYS A 20 4.35 -17.02 -2.56
CA LYS A 20 4.33 -16.54 -3.94
C LYS A 20 4.52 -15.04 -4.02
N CYS A 21 3.87 -14.28 -3.13
CA CYS A 21 4.03 -12.82 -3.03
C CYS A 21 5.48 -12.46 -2.75
N LEU A 22 6.09 -13.07 -1.73
CA LEU A 22 7.48 -12.81 -1.36
C LEU A 22 8.44 -13.14 -2.49
N ASN A 23 8.28 -14.29 -3.14
CA ASN A 23 9.11 -14.68 -4.28
C ASN A 23 9.00 -13.68 -5.43
N SER A 24 7.80 -13.18 -5.73
CA SER A 24 7.61 -12.15 -6.75
C SER A 24 8.28 -10.83 -6.37
N VAL A 25 8.21 -10.42 -5.09
CA VAL A 25 8.86 -9.20 -4.59
C VAL A 25 10.39 -9.30 -4.66
N ILE A 26 10.96 -10.44 -4.24
CA ILE A 26 12.43 -10.65 -4.24
C ILE A 26 12.99 -10.58 -5.66
N ASN A 27 12.24 -11.08 -6.66
CA ASN A 27 12.65 -11.12 -8.07
C ASN A 27 12.17 -9.90 -8.88
N ALA A 28 11.54 -8.90 -8.24
CA ALA A 28 11.06 -7.72 -8.92
C ALA A 28 12.18 -6.87 -9.50
N ASN A 29 11.96 -6.29 -10.67
CA ASN A 29 12.87 -5.29 -11.22
C ASN A 29 12.68 -3.95 -10.50
N ILE A 30 13.71 -3.52 -9.78
CA ILE A 30 13.75 -2.26 -9.04
C ILE A 30 14.89 -1.34 -9.49
N GLY A 31 15.49 -1.62 -10.67
CA GLY A 31 16.70 -0.94 -11.15
C GLY A 31 17.91 -1.24 -10.27
N ASP A 32 18.70 -0.21 -10.00
CA ASP A 32 19.95 -0.34 -9.22
C ASP A 32 19.77 -0.21 -7.70
N LEU A 33 18.51 -0.26 -7.20
CA LEU A 33 18.24 -0.15 -5.77
C LEU A 33 18.54 -1.47 -5.05
N GLU A 34 19.09 -1.35 -3.83
CA GLU A 34 19.14 -2.44 -2.88
C GLU A 34 17.72 -2.74 -2.36
N LEU A 35 17.31 -4.01 -2.34
CA LEU A 35 16.00 -4.44 -1.83
C LEU A 35 16.08 -4.78 -0.35
N GLU A 36 15.15 -4.21 0.43
CA GLU A 36 14.82 -4.63 1.79
C GLU A 36 13.33 -4.98 1.84
N VAL A 37 13.00 -6.17 2.33
CA VAL A 37 11.61 -6.61 2.51
C VAL A 37 11.30 -6.73 3.99
N ILE A 38 10.25 -6.06 4.47
CA ILE A 38 9.83 -6.13 5.87
C ILE A 38 8.42 -6.68 5.94
N ILE A 39 8.30 -7.91 6.39
CA ILE A 39 7.03 -8.58 6.62
C ILE A 39 6.61 -8.33 8.06
N SER A 40 5.39 -7.81 8.26
CA SER A 40 4.80 -7.69 9.59
C SER A 40 3.57 -8.58 9.69
N ASP A 41 3.67 -9.67 10.47
CA ASP A 41 2.57 -10.60 10.74
C ASP A 41 1.69 -10.08 11.87
N ASN A 42 0.39 -9.93 11.60
CA ASN A 42 -0.62 -9.42 12.51
C ASN A 42 -1.24 -10.51 13.38
N ASN A 43 -0.42 -11.40 13.93
CA ASN A 43 -0.84 -12.56 14.72
C ASN A 43 -1.70 -13.54 13.93
N SER A 44 -1.22 -13.99 12.76
CA SER A 44 -1.90 -15.01 11.95
C SER A 44 -2.06 -16.34 12.68
N ASN A 45 -3.14 -17.08 12.35
CA ASN A 45 -3.49 -18.35 12.99
C ASN A 45 -3.93 -19.44 11.99
N ASP A 46 -3.58 -19.28 10.71
CA ASP A 46 -3.98 -20.18 9.61
C ASP A 46 -2.84 -21.04 9.07
N GLY A 47 -1.63 -20.95 9.64
CA GLY A 47 -0.41 -21.58 9.14
C GLY A 47 0.55 -20.59 8.45
N THR A 48 0.19 -19.32 8.35
CA THR A 48 1.06 -18.28 7.78
C THR A 48 2.37 -18.13 8.57
N LYS A 49 2.33 -18.17 9.91
CA LYS A 49 3.51 -18.05 10.78
C LYS A 49 4.52 -19.17 10.53
N GLU A 50 4.04 -20.39 10.35
CA GLU A 50 4.86 -21.57 10.08
C GLU A 50 5.58 -21.46 8.73
N ILE A 51 4.94 -20.84 7.73
CA ILE A 51 5.56 -20.53 6.44
C ILE A 51 6.64 -19.47 6.62
N LEU A 52 6.27 -18.37 7.28
CA LEU A 52 7.20 -17.25 7.52
C LEU A 52 8.44 -17.68 8.31
N SER A 53 8.29 -18.56 9.31
CA SER A 53 9.40 -19.02 10.15
C SER A 53 10.46 -19.83 9.40
N LYS A 54 10.14 -20.36 8.21
CA LYS A 54 11.05 -21.13 7.35
C LYS A 54 11.82 -20.25 6.36
N ILE A 55 11.47 -18.99 6.23
CA ILE A 55 12.12 -18.06 5.30
C ILE A 55 13.51 -17.72 5.87
N ASN A 56 14.54 -18.06 5.10
CA ASN A 56 15.92 -17.70 5.37
C ASN A 56 16.47 -16.91 4.18
N ASN A 57 16.36 -15.60 4.23
CA ASN A 57 16.84 -14.69 3.17
C ASN A 57 17.30 -13.38 3.81
N GLU A 58 18.53 -12.98 3.52
CA GLU A 58 19.17 -11.80 4.12
C GLU A 58 18.45 -10.46 3.82
N LYS A 59 17.72 -10.40 2.70
CA LYS A 59 16.92 -9.22 2.31
C LYS A 59 15.60 -9.13 3.07
N VAL A 60 15.19 -10.18 3.81
CA VAL A 60 13.86 -10.31 4.41
C VAL A 60 13.94 -10.24 5.92
N LYS A 61 13.25 -9.26 6.50
CA LYS A 61 13.04 -9.14 7.94
C LYS A 61 11.59 -9.46 8.28
N ILE A 62 11.38 -10.39 9.22
CA ILE A 62 10.04 -10.80 9.65
C ILE A 62 9.79 -10.30 11.07
N LEU A 63 8.66 -9.64 11.27
CA LEU A 63 8.23 -9.08 12.54
C LEU A 63 6.90 -9.74 12.94
N TYR A 64 6.89 -10.44 14.06
CA TYR A 64 5.69 -11.06 14.59
C TYR A 64 5.05 -10.16 15.64
N ARG A 65 3.77 -9.86 15.48
CA ARG A 65 2.97 -9.18 16.48
C ARG A 65 2.29 -10.21 17.40
N THR A 66 2.05 -9.82 18.63
CA THR A 66 1.30 -10.64 19.60
C THR A 66 -0.20 -10.32 19.59
N ASP A 67 -0.59 -9.22 18.94
CA ASP A 67 -1.96 -8.74 18.86
C ASP A 67 -2.39 -8.54 17.40
N ASN A 68 -3.69 -8.63 17.14
CA ASN A 68 -4.29 -8.30 15.84
C ASN A 68 -4.99 -6.94 15.92
N LYS A 69 -4.28 -5.90 15.50
CA LYS A 69 -4.81 -4.51 15.49
C LYS A 69 -5.13 -3.99 14.08
N GLY A 70 -4.93 -4.80 13.04
CA GLY A 70 -5.27 -4.46 11.66
C GLY A 70 -4.09 -4.00 10.78
N LYS A 71 -4.39 -3.71 9.50
CA LYS A 71 -3.42 -3.39 8.45
C LYS A 71 -2.53 -2.20 8.82
N GLY A 72 -3.14 -1.12 9.33
CA GLY A 72 -2.40 0.10 9.68
C GLY A 72 -1.39 -0.13 10.81
N ALA A 73 -1.76 -0.93 11.82
CA ALA A 73 -0.83 -1.28 12.90
C ALA A 73 0.37 -2.09 12.36
N ASN A 74 0.15 -2.98 11.39
CA ASN A 74 1.21 -3.74 10.73
C ASN A 74 2.13 -2.84 9.90
N ILE A 75 1.56 -1.94 9.10
CA ILE A 75 2.34 -0.98 8.33
C ILE A 75 3.20 -0.12 9.25
N LYS A 76 2.63 0.41 10.35
CA LYS A 76 3.39 1.20 11.33
C LYS A 76 4.53 0.40 11.97
N ASN A 77 4.29 -0.89 12.28
CA ASN A 77 5.32 -1.78 12.83
C ASN A 77 6.46 -2.01 11.82
N ALA A 78 6.14 -2.30 10.55
CA ALA A 78 7.11 -2.46 9.49
C ALA A 78 7.88 -1.15 9.22
N LEU A 79 7.17 -0.01 9.16
CA LEU A 79 7.75 1.30 8.89
C LEU A 79 8.82 1.72 9.91
N LYS A 80 8.65 1.39 11.19
CA LYS A 80 9.66 1.65 12.23
C LYS A 80 11.00 0.98 11.92
N ASN A 81 10.97 -0.16 11.25
CA ASN A 81 12.13 -0.98 10.92
C ASN A 81 12.69 -0.74 9.52
N ALA A 82 12.02 0.06 8.69
CA ALA A 82 12.42 0.34 7.31
C ALA A 82 13.62 1.28 7.26
N GLU A 83 14.62 0.94 6.47
CA GLU A 83 15.86 1.73 6.30
C GLU A 83 15.95 2.38 4.91
N GLY A 84 15.19 1.90 3.93
CA GLY A 84 15.22 2.36 2.55
C GLY A 84 14.96 3.85 2.38
N ASP A 85 15.54 4.45 1.35
CA ASP A 85 15.29 5.83 0.95
C ASP A 85 13.88 6.01 0.38
N LEU A 86 13.38 4.94 -0.26
CA LEU A 86 12.01 4.81 -0.75
C LEU A 86 11.30 3.69 0.02
N ILE A 87 10.02 3.92 0.32
CA ILE A 87 9.16 2.99 1.07
C ILE A 87 7.96 2.62 0.20
N LEU A 88 7.78 1.35 -0.10
CA LEU A 88 6.68 0.82 -0.89
C LEU A 88 5.78 -0.07 -0.03
N PHE A 89 4.46 0.10 -0.15
CA PHE A 89 3.47 -0.79 0.47
C PHE A 89 3.04 -1.87 -0.52
N GLN A 90 3.20 -3.14 -0.13
CA GLN A 90 2.80 -4.31 -0.91
C GLN A 90 1.82 -5.16 -0.11
N ASP A 91 0.62 -5.34 -0.63
CA ASP A 91 -0.33 -6.29 -0.03
C ASP A 91 0.09 -7.74 -0.36
N ALA A 92 -0.09 -8.66 0.61
CA ALA A 92 0.35 -10.05 0.49
C ALA A 92 -0.59 -10.92 -0.36
N ASP A 93 -1.64 -10.34 -0.91
CA ASP A 93 -2.80 -11.03 -1.47
C ASP A 93 -2.73 -11.32 -2.98
N LEU A 94 -1.64 -11.00 -3.64
CA LEU A 94 -1.41 -11.16 -5.09
C LEU A 94 -2.37 -10.35 -5.98
N GLU A 95 -3.13 -9.39 -5.44
CA GLU A 95 -3.93 -8.50 -6.27
C GLU A 95 -3.05 -7.54 -7.09
N TYR A 96 -1.90 -7.13 -6.53
CA TYR A 96 -0.93 -6.24 -7.17
C TYR A 96 0.33 -7.00 -7.58
N SER A 97 0.84 -6.70 -8.78
CA SER A 97 2.05 -7.33 -9.30
C SER A 97 3.31 -6.50 -9.03
N PRO A 98 4.40 -7.09 -8.47
CA PRO A 98 5.69 -6.43 -8.38
C PRO A 98 6.34 -6.06 -9.72
N GLU A 99 5.81 -6.53 -10.84
CA GLU A 99 6.21 -6.09 -12.20
C GLU A 99 5.96 -4.58 -12.40
N ASP A 100 5.07 -3.99 -11.61
CA ASP A 100 4.78 -2.55 -11.65
C ASP A 100 5.78 -1.69 -10.86
N TYR A 101 6.72 -2.29 -10.12
CA TYR A 101 7.65 -1.52 -9.27
C TYR A 101 8.47 -0.51 -10.04
N LEU A 102 9.02 -0.89 -11.18
CA LEU A 102 9.83 0.03 -11.98
C LEU A 102 9.01 1.26 -12.42
N SER A 103 7.75 1.07 -12.82
CA SER A 103 6.84 2.17 -13.18
C SER A 103 6.52 3.07 -11.98
N LEU A 104 6.36 2.49 -10.78
CA LEU A 104 6.12 3.23 -9.54
C LEU A 104 7.36 4.04 -9.10
N LEU A 105 8.56 3.55 -9.39
CA LEU A 105 9.83 4.18 -8.99
C LEU A 105 10.26 5.29 -9.97
N GLU A 106 9.91 5.18 -11.23
CA GLU A 106 10.32 6.11 -12.30
C GLU A 106 10.06 7.60 -11.98
N PRO A 107 8.89 8.02 -11.43
CA PRO A 107 8.63 9.43 -11.14
C PRO A 107 9.58 10.06 -10.12
N PHE A 108 10.18 9.27 -9.23
CA PHE A 108 11.17 9.79 -8.27
C PHE A 108 12.44 10.28 -8.95
N TYR A 109 12.85 9.60 -10.01
CA TYR A 109 14.05 9.95 -10.78
C TYR A 109 13.78 11.01 -11.83
N LYS A 110 12.69 10.86 -12.58
CA LYS A 110 12.38 11.75 -13.73
C LYS A 110 11.76 13.08 -13.32
N PHE A 111 10.92 13.06 -12.28
CA PHE A 111 10.10 14.21 -11.94
C PHE A 111 10.26 14.68 -10.50
N ASN A 112 11.24 14.12 -9.75
CA ASN A 112 11.43 14.39 -8.34
C ASN A 112 10.14 14.28 -7.52
N ALA A 113 9.38 13.19 -7.74
CA ALA A 113 8.19 12.88 -6.95
C ALA A 113 8.55 12.70 -5.47
N ASP A 114 7.62 13.04 -4.58
CA ASP A 114 7.73 12.74 -3.15
C ASP A 114 6.87 11.53 -2.77
N VAL A 115 5.76 11.34 -3.51
CA VAL A 115 4.84 10.22 -3.35
C VAL A 115 4.32 9.79 -4.72
N VAL A 116 4.21 8.48 -4.94
CA VAL A 116 3.62 7.90 -6.16
C VAL A 116 2.52 6.92 -5.78
N PHE A 117 1.36 7.06 -6.40
CA PHE A 117 0.22 6.16 -6.31
C PHE A 117 0.13 5.31 -7.56
N GLY A 118 -0.17 4.02 -7.38
CA GLY A 118 -0.60 3.19 -8.49
C GLY A 118 -2.10 3.38 -8.76
N SER A 119 -2.50 3.64 -10.00
CA SER A 119 -3.92 3.74 -10.37
C SER A 119 -4.36 2.55 -11.20
N ARG A 120 -5.44 1.92 -10.77
CA ARG A 120 -6.12 0.82 -11.47
C ARG A 120 -7.12 1.34 -12.50
N LEU A 121 -7.57 2.58 -12.36
CA LEU A 121 -8.67 3.15 -13.14
C LEU A 121 -8.23 3.86 -14.41
N THR A 122 -6.95 4.12 -14.60
CA THR A 122 -6.43 4.65 -15.87
C THR A 122 -6.53 3.67 -17.03
N ARG A 123 -6.68 2.35 -16.72
CA ARG A 123 -6.80 1.24 -17.69
C ARG A 123 -5.67 1.17 -18.74
N ALA A 124 -4.54 1.76 -18.45
CA ALA A 124 -3.36 1.68 -19.31
C ALA A 124 -2.58 0.35 -19.17
N LYS A 125 -2.94 -0.46 -18.17
CA LYS A 125 -2.44 -1.83 -17.96
C LYS A 125 -3.60 -2.81 -17.77
N ALA A 126 -3.30 -4.12 -17.80
CA ALA A 126 -4.28 -5.16 -17.59
C ALA A 126 -4.97 -5.00 -16.23
N THR A 127 -6.29 -4.92 -16.26
CA THR A 127 -7.11 -4.70 -15.05
C THR A 127 -8.25 -5.70 -15.05
N ALA A 128 -8.32 -6.53 -14.02
CA ALA A 128 -9.46 -7.43 -13.83
C ALA A 128 -10.76 -6.63 -13.73
N ILE A 129 -11.81 -7.12 -14.40
CA ILE A 129 -13.13 -6.48 -14.34
C ILE A 129 -13.71 -6.72 -12.94
N VAL A 130 -13.93 -5.65 -12.21
CA VAL A 130 -14.53 -5.67 -10.88
C VAL A 130 -16.05 -5.44 -10.95
N GLY A 131 -16.76 -5.82 -9.88
CA GLY A 131 -18.20 -5.55 -9.78
C GLY A 131 -18.51 -4.05 -9.82
N PHE A 132 -19.54 -3.68 -10.58
CA PHE A 132 -19.98 -2.31 -10.78
C PHE A 132 -20.16 -1.50 -9.47
N PRO A 133 -20.72 -2.05 -8.37
CA PRO A 133 -20.86 -1.32 -7.11
C PRO A 133 -19.48 -0.92 -6.50
N ASN A 134 -18.47 -1.79 -6.60
CA ASN A 134 -17.12 -1.50 -6.11
C ASN A 134 -16.47 -0.37 -6.92
N TYR A 135 -16.67 -0.37 -8.23
CA TYR A 135 -16.18 0.69 -9.12
C TYR A 135 -16.83 2.03 -8.77
N ILE A 136 -18.16 2.09 -8.67
CA ILE A 136 -18.88 3.32 -8.31
C ILE A 136 -18.48 3.80 -6.90
N GLY A 137 -18.37 2.90 -5.94
CA GLY A 137 -17.90 3.27 -4.58
C GLY A 137 -16.52 3.94 -4.62
N ASN A 138 -15.58 3.40 -5.40
CA ASN A 138 -14.26 4.03 -5.53
C ASN A 138 -14.32 5.39 -6.26
N LEU A 139 -15.13 5.53 -7.30
CA LEU A 139 -15.32 6.82 -7.98
C LEU A 139 -15.86 7.90 -7.05
N ILE A 140 -16.86 7.56 -6.22
CA ILE A 140 -17.43 8.51 -5.25
C ILE A 140 -16.38 8.90 -4.20
N LEU A 141 -15.63 7.94 -3.64
CA LEU A 141 -14.56 8.22 -2.68
C LEU A 141 -13.48 9.10 -3.30
N THR A 142 -13.09 8.81 -4.54
CA THR A 142 -12.09 9.59 -5.28
C THR A 142 -12.59 11.00 -5.54
N PHE A 143 -13.85 11.16 -5.97
CA PHE A 143 -14.46 12.48 -6.16
C PHE A 143 -14.48 13.30 -4.86
N VAL A 144 -14.90 12.69 -3.75
CA VAL A 144 -14.93 13.36 -2.44
C VAL A 144 -13.53 13.78 -1.99
N ALA A 145 -12.53 12.90 -2.13
CA ALA A 145 -11.16 13.24 -1.78
C ALA A 145 -10.62 14.38 -2.67
N ASN A 146 -10.86 14.33 -3.98
CA ASN A 146 -10.47 15.38 -4.92
C ASN A 146 -11.09 16.74 -4.55
N PHE A 147 -12.38 16.75 -4.25
CA PHE A 147 -13.10 17.97 -3.82
C PHE A 147 -12.55 18.51 -2.50
N LEU A 148 -12.40 17.66 -1.47
CA LEU A 148 -11.94 18.06 -0.15
C LEU A 148 -10.51 18.61 -0.14
N PHE A 149 -9.61 17.98 -0.91
CA PHE A 149 -8.19 18.31 -0.87
C PHE A 149 -7.70 19.12 -2.09
N ASN A 150 -8.61 19.47 -3.01
CA ASN A 150 -8.28 20.17 -4.25
C ASN A 150 -7.14 19.48 -5.01
N LYS A 151 -7.32 18.19 -5.31
CA LYS A 151 -6.40 17.34 -6.05
C LYS A 151 -7.16 16.64 -7.20
N ILE A 152 -6.44 16.01 -8.10
CA ILE A 152 -7.01 15.21 -9.20
C ILE A 152 -6.39 13.83 -9.12
N PHE A 153 -6.93 12.99 -8.23
CA PHE A 153 -6.63 11.56 -8.20
C PHE A 153 -7.59 10.82 -9.12
N THR A 154 -7.12 9.72 -9.71
CA THR A 154 -7.97 8.80 -10.47
C THR A 154 -8.38 7.58 -9.65
N ASP A 155 -7.57 7.14 -8.66
CA ASP A 155 -7.83 5.97 -7.82
C ASP A 155 -7.31 6.18 -6.39
N ILE A 156 -8.18 6.62 -5.49
CA ILE A 156 -7.81 6.93 -4.11
C ILE A 156 -7.67 5.67 -3.24
N ALA A 157 -8.38 4.59 -3.59
CA ALA A 157 -8.45 3.36 -2.79
C ALA A 157 -7.43 2.31 -3.22
N THR A 158 -6.33 2.71 -3.85
CA THR A 158 -5.24 1.82 -4.22
C THR A 158 -4.37 1.46 -3.02
N GLY A 159 -3.93 0.20 -2.93
CA GLY A 159 -2.92 -0.25 -1.96
C GLY A 159 -1.48 0.10 -2.37
N TYR A 160 -1.21 0.26 -3.67
CA TYR A 160 0.13 0.59 -4.16
C TYR A 160 0.45 2.07 -3.97
N LYS A 161 1.34 2.33 -3.03
CA LYS A 161 1.88 3.66 -2.74
C LYS A 161 3.38 3.56 -2.47
N VAL A 162 4.14 4.48 -3.06
CA VAL A 162 5.57 4.64 -2.79
C VAL A 162 5.81 6.03 -2.26
N PHE A 163 6.67 6.14 -1.26
CA PHE A 163 6.98 7.38 -0.56
C PHE A 163 8.48 7.57 -0.46
N LYS A 164 8.96 8.82 -0.51
CA LYS A 164 10.25 9.13 0.10
C LYS A 164 10.18 8.86 1.61
N LYS A 165 11.25 8.30 2.16
CA LYS A 165 11.36 7.94 3.59
C LYS A 165 10.98 9.10 4.51
N GLU A 166 11.51 10.29 4.24
CA GLU A 166 11.26 11.49 5.04
C GLU A 166 9.78 11.91 5.06
N ILE A 167 9.02 11.63 4.00
CA ILE A 167 7.60 11.96 3.94
C ILE A 167 6.78 11.06 4.87
N ILE A 168 6.98 9.75 4.77
CA ILE A 168 6.14 8.80 5.49
C ILE A 168 6.58 8.58 6.95
N LYS A 169 7.89 8.65 7.24
CA LYS A 169 8.39 8.47 8.61
C LYS A 169 8.11 9.66 9.52
N ASN A 170 8.05 10.87 8.96
CA ASN A 170 7.72 12.08 9.73
C ASN A 170 6.21 12.27 9.88
N MET A 171 5.38 11.40 9.26
CA MET A 171 3.95 11.46 9.38
C MET A 171 3.48 10.71 10.63
N GLU A 172 2.81 11.40 11.54
CA GLU A 172 2.13 10.76 12.66
C GLU A 172 0.91 9.97 12.14
N ILE A 173 1.02 8.64 12.05
CA ILE A 173 -0.06 7.76 11.60
C ILE A 173 -0.75 7.17 12.82
N THR A 174 -2.03 7.49 13.02
CA THR A 174 -2.82 7.06 14.17
C THR A 174 -3.67 5.82 13.90
N SER A 175 -4.16 5.67 12.67
CA SER A 175 -5.02 4.57 12.24
C SER A 175 -4.36 3.20 12.38
N ASN A 176 -5.15 2.20 12.78
CA ASN A 176 -4.69 0.82 12.96
C ASN A 176 -5.25 -0.16 11.91
N GLY A 177 -6.43 0.12 11.36
CA GLY A 177 -7.10 -0.72 10.37
C GLY A 177 -6.89 -0.23 8.93
N PHE A 178 -7.90 -0.47 8.07
CA PHE A 178 -7.88 -0.03 6.68
C PHE A 178 -8.01 1.49 6.51
N GLU A 179 -8.44 2.19 7.54
CA GLU A 179 -8.51 3.64 7.60
C GLU A 179 -7.14 4.36 7.53
N ILE A 180 -6.05 3.60 7.57
CA ILE A 180 -4.71 4.12 7.30
C ILE A 180 -4.60 4.69 5.87
N GLU A 181 -5.30 4.11 4.90
CA GLU A 181 -5.27 4.55 3.51
C GLU A 181 -5.82 5.98 3.34
N PRO A 182 -7.06 6.30 3.77
CA PRO A 182 -7.57 7.67 3.71
C PRO A 182 -6.81 8.62 4.64
N GLU A 183 -6.28 8.18 5.79
CA GLU A 183 -5.47 9.03 6.68
C GLU A 183 -4.20 9.50 5.97
N ILE A 184 -3.40 8.58 5.42
CA ILE A 184 -2.16 8.93 4.71
C ILE A 184 -2.48 9.84 3.52
N THR A 185 -3.47 9.47 2.72
CA THR A 185 -3.86 10.25 1.55
C THR A 185 -4.29 11.65 1.90
N ALA A 186 -5.10 11.83 2.95
CA ALA A 186 -5.52 13.15 3.43
C ALA A 186 -4.33 14.00 3.89
N LYS A 187 -3.44 13.42 4.71
CA LYS A 187 -2.27 14.13 5.27
C LYS A 187 -1.29 14.59 4.19
N ILE A 188 -0.98 13.73 3.20
CA ILE A 188 -0.12 14.15 2.09
C ILE A 188 -0.80 15.17 1.18
N SER A 189 -2.12 15.07 0.97
CA SER A 189 -2.87 15.97 0.10
C SER A 189 -3.01 17.38 0.68
N LYS A 190 -3.02 17.52 2.01
CA LYS A 190 -3.04 18.82 2.71
C LYS A 190 -1.73 19.58 2.55
N ASN A 191 -0.62 18.90 2.45
CA ASN A 191 0.67 19.54 2.28
C ASN A 191 0.91 19.89 0.80
N LYS A 192 0.75 21.18 0.47
CA LYS A 192 0.90 21.69 -0.90
C LYS A 192 2.33 21.55 -1.47
N LYS A 193 3.33 21.33 -0.61
CA LYS A 193 4.73 21.17 -1.02
C LYS A 193 5.03 19.74 -1.50
N ILE A 194 4.18 18.74 -1.15
CA ILE A 194 4.38 17.34 -1.56
C ILE A 194 3.99 17.17 -3.03
N ARG A 195 4.92 16.67 -3.82
CA ARG A 195 4.73 16.33 -5.23
C ARG A 195 4.22 14.90 -5.35
N ILE A 196 2.93 14.76 -5.67
CA ILE A 196 2.22 13.49 -5.81
C ILE A 196 2.07 13.17 -7.29
N PHE A 197 2.36 11.93 -7.67
CA PHE A 197 2.16 11.39 -9.01
C PHE A 197 1.28 10.15 -8.96
N GLU A 198 0.60 9.85 -10.06
CA GLU A 198 -0.07 8.58 -10.29
C GLU A 198 0.53 7.90 -11.52
N VAL A 199 0.67 6.57 -11.43
CA VAL A 199 1.08 5.73 -12.57
C VAL A 199 0.09 4.58 -12.74
N PRO A 200 -0.17 4.12 -13.99
CA PRO A 200 -1.02 2.97 -14.22
C PRO A 200 -0.38 1.69 -13.66
N ILE A 201 -1.20 0.87 -13.01
CA ILE A 201 -0.81 -0.45 -12.50
C ILE A 201 -1.78 -1.53 -12.99
N ALA A 202 -1.29 -2.77 -13.07
CA ALA A 202 -2.12 -3.94 -13.27
C ALA A 202 -2.82 -4.34 -11.97
N ILE A 203 -3.99 -4.96 -12.07
CA ILE A 203 -4.67 -5.55 -10.92
C ILE A 203 -5.32 -6.87 -11.29
N ASN A 204 -5.15 -7.86 -10.41
CA ASN A 204 -5.83 -9.15 -10.44
C ASN A 204 -6.72 -9.27 -9.19
N SER A 205 -7.91 -8.67 -9.24
CA SER A 205 -8.80 -8.61 -8.08
C SER A 205 -9.30 -9.97 -7.64
N ARG A 206 -9.20 -10.25 -6.34
CA ARG A 206 -9.78 -11.44 -5.70
C ARG A 206 -11.28 -11.30 -5.47
N SER A 207 -11.98 -12.44 -5.51
CA SER A 207 -13.35 -12.57 -5.05
C SER A 207 -13.41 -12.69 -3.51
N TYR A 208 -14.62 -12.59 -2.93
CA TYR A 208 -14.79 -12.82 -1.49
C TYR A 208 -14.50 -14.26 -1.07
N SER A 209 -14.75 -15.24 -1.95
CA SER A 209 -14.40 -16.65 -1.73
C SER A 209 -12.88 -16.88 -1.69
N GLU A 210 -12.11 -16.02 -2.32
CA GLU A 210 -10.62 -16.03 -2.32
C GLU A 210 -10.02 -15.19 -1.19
N GLY A 211 -10.83 -14.75 -0.21
CA GLY A 211 -10.36 -14.07 1.00
C GLY A 211 -10.27 -12.55 0.93
N LYS A 212 -11.03 -11.90 0.04
CA LYS A 212 -11.10 -10.43 -0.01
C LYS A 212 -11.55 -9.85 1.33
N LYS A 213 -10.70 -9.04 1.96
CA LYS A 213 -10.92 -8.50 3.32
C LYS A 213 -11.68 -7.18 3.33
N VAL A 214 -11.57 -6.37 2.27
CA VAL A 214 -12.29 -5.09 2.16
C VAL A 214 -13.76 -5.35 1.88
N ARG A 215 -14.64 -4.79 2.74
CA ARG A 215 -16.10 -4.95 2.68
C ARG A 215 -16.75 -3.59 2.37
N TRP A 216 -18.04 -3.61 1.96
CA TRP A 216 -18.79 -2.41 1.56
C TRP A 216 -18.86 -1.32 2.65
N TRP A 217 -18.87 -1.68 3.93
CA TRP A 217 -18.89 -0.69 5.03
C TRP A 217 -17.59 0.12 5.15
N HIS A 218 -16.46 -0.36 4.60
CA HIS A 218 -15.23 0.43 4.56
C HIS A 218 -15.39 1.70 3.71
N PHE A 219 -16.36 1.75 2.81
CA PHE A 219 -16.73 2.96 2.11
C PHE A 219 -17.07 4.11 3.08
N PHE A 220 -17.93 3.85 4.06
CA PHE A 220 -18.31 4.86 5.06
C PHE A 220 -17.15 5.20 5.99
N THR A 221 -16.32 4.22 6.33
CA THR A 221 -15.10 4.44 7.11
C THR A 221 -14.15 5.39 6.37
N TYR A 222 -13.92 5.18 5.08
CA TYR A 222 -13.07 6.03 4.26
C TYR A 222 -13.63 7.46 4.15
N LEU A 223 -14.92 7.58 3.88
CA LEU A 223 -15.61 8.87 3.78
C LEU A 223 -15.49 9.67 5.10
N TYR A 224 -15.78 9.02 6.23
CA TYR A 224 -15.60 9.62 7.55
C TYR A 224 -14.18 10.10 7.78
N HIS A 225 -13.18 9.28 7.47
CA HIS A 225 -11.78 9.62 7.68
C HIS A 225 -11.30 10.75 6.77
N PHE A 226 -11.76 10.84 5.51
CA PHE A 226 -11.46 12.00 4.67
C PHE A 226 -11.99 13.30 5.26
N ILE A 227 -13.24 13.29 5.72
CA ILE A 227 -13.85 14.47 6.39
C ILE A 227 -13.11 14.79 7.69
N LYS A 228 -12.89 13.80 8.55
CA LYS A 228 -12.14 13.93 9.80
C LYS A 228 -10.78 14.59 9.57
N TRP A 229 -9.96 14.02 8.68
CA TRP A 229 -8.61 14.51 8.41
C TRP A 229 -8.57 15.81 7.62
N LYS A 230 -9.66 16.20 6.97
CA LYS A 230 -9.81 17.55 6.41
C LYS A 230 -9.94 18.59 7.50
N LEU A 231 -10.72 18.29 8.56
CA LEU A 231 -11.06 19.22 9.65
C LEU A 231 -9.97 19.31 10.73
N ILE A 232 -9.25 18.22 11.00
CA ILE A 232 -8.15 18.19 11.96
C ILE A 232 -6.90 18.77 11.30
N ASN A 233 -6.26 19.75 11.94
CA ASN A 233 -5.01 20.38 11.46
C ASN A 233 -3.80 19.47 11.64
#